data_1fdc52dc267a8ab4fcf80ca27fc5a54d
#
_entry.id   1fdc52dc267a8ab4fcf80ca27fc5a54d
#
_cell.length_a   1.000
_cell.length_b   1.000
_cell.length_c   1.000
_cell.angle_alpha   90.00
_cell.angle_beta   90.00
_cell.angle_gamma   90.00
#
_symmetry.space_group_name_H-M   'P 1'
#
loop_
_entity.id
_entity.type
_entity.pdbx_description
1 polymer ?
#
loop_
_entity_poly.entity_id
_entity_poly.type
_entity_poly.pdbx_seq_one_letter_code
_entity_poly.pdbx_strand_id
1 'polypeptide(L)'
;DPVVRQAAIDALGNMNGTVVAVEPTSGRILAMVNQKLALSSGAQPCSTIKLSVALAALSEGLISKETPVALGRRYRMNLTTALAHSNNAYFEALGRRLGFEKVAYYAHEYGLGELAGYNIAGEQLGAYPEQAIPEKLGGVGKMCSFGEGVSMTPLQLGAMVSAIANGGTLYYLQHPTKPEDVADFQPRVKRQLDIAPLIPELSDGMSGAVRFGTARSLRLNFNEEEILGKTGTCSHEGTRYGWFASYANTSIGRVVLVVFLQGGRPTFGPKAAEIAGRIYRNMYDHNFFIAGPGLPSDTATVNTVSTTP
;
A
#
# COMPACT_ATOMS: atom_id res chain seq x y z
N ASP A 1 13.71 11.41 3.15
CA ASP A 1 13.29 12.73 2.69
C ASP A 1 12.66 13.52 3.82
N PRO A 2 13.18 14.71 4.16
CA PRO A 2 12.69 15.47 5.32
C PRO A 2 11.26 16.00 5.15
N VAL A 3 10.87 16.40 3.95
CA VAL A 3 9.52 16.90 3.66
C VAL A 3 8.48 15.80 3.87
N VAL A 4 8.74 14.64 3.30
CA VAL A 4 7.85 13.46 3.42
C VAL A 4 7.78 12.98 4.87
N ARG A 5 8.91 12.95 5.55
CA ARG A 5 8.97 12.52 6.96
C ARG A 5 8.17 13.46 7.86
N GLN A 6 8.36 14.77 7.73
CA GLN A 6 7.63 15.75 8.54
C GLN A 6 6.12 15.71 8.25
N ALA A 7 5.75 15.62 6.97
CA ALA A 7 4.36 15.47 6.56
C ALA A 7 3.70 14.24 7.21
N ALA A 8 4.42 13.12 7.24
CA ALA A 8 3.93 11.88 7.85
C ALA A 8 3.79 11.99 9.38
N ILE A 9 4.75 12.62 10.06
CA ILE A 9 4.69 12.85 11.51
C ILE A 9 3.48 13.71 11.87
N ASP A 10 3.30 14.82 11.17
CA ASP A 10 2.23 15.78 11.44
C ASP A 10 0.84 15.16 11.19
N ALA A 11 0.72 14.42 10.08
CA ALA A 11 -0.55 13.80 9.71
C ALA A 11 -0.93 12.62 10.61
N LEU A 12 0.03 11.82 11.04
CA LEU A 12 -0.21 10.70 11.95
C LEU A 12 -0.61 11.19 13.36
N GLY A 13 0.01 12.28 13.82
CA GLY A 13 -0.30 12.88 15.12
C GLY A 13 -0.21 11.85 16.26
N ASN A 14 -1.26 11.79 17.06
CA ASN A 14 -1.35 10.88 18.22
C ASN A 14 -1.93 9.50 17.90
N MET A 15 -2.15 9.18 16.64
CA MET A 15 -2.64 7.85 16.26
C MET A 15 -1.56 6.79 16.47
N ASN A 16 -1.96 5.64 17.02
CA ASN A 16 -1.07 4.48 17.09
C ASN A 16 -0.99 3.84 15.70
N GLY A 17 0.04 4.18 14.99
CA GLY A 17 0.21 3.75 13.61
C GLY A 17 1.61 3.98 13.09
N THR A 18 1.81 3.66 11.84
CA THR A 18 3.03 3.89 11.08
C THR A 18 2.71 4.42 9.68
N VAL A 19 3.64 5.18 9.14
CA VAL A 19 3.64 5.62 7.75
C VAL A 19 4.95 5.18 7.11
N VAL A 20 4.84 4.51 5.98
CA VAL A 20 5.99 4.16 5.12
C VAL A 20 5.77 4.80 3.75
N ALA A 21 6.71 5.63 3.32
CA ALA A 21 6.71 6.26 2.01
C ALA A 21 7.85 5.69 1.17
N VAL A 22 7.55 5.31 -0.07
CA VAL A 22 8.50 4.63 -0.96
C VAL A 22 8.54 5.34 -2.32
N GLU A 23 9.74 5.49 -2.87
CA GLU A 23 9.94 5.81 -4.29
C GLU A 23 9.81 4.51 -5.10
N PRO A 24 8.71 4.33 -5.85
CA PRO A 24 8.42 3.01 -6.44
C PRO A 24 9.35 2.63 -7.58
N THR A 25 10.04 3.59 -8.18
CA THR A 25 10.97 3.37 -9.29
C THR A 25 12.36 2.89 -8.85
N SER A 26 12.60 2.82 -7.55
CA SER A 26 13.91 2.43 -7.00
C SER A 26 13.83 1.54 -5.76
N GLY A 27 12.68 1.50 -5.07
CA GLY A 27 12.53 0.84 -3.78
C GLY A 27 13.12 1.63 -2.61
N ARG A 28 13.53 2.89 -2.84
CA ARG A 28 14.04 3.75 -1.78
C ARG A 28 12.91 4.16 -0.82
N ILE A 29 13.09 3.89 0.47
CA ILE A 29 12.21 4.39 1.51
C ILE A 29 12.53 5.86 1.74
N LEU A 30 11.54 6.72 1.50
CA LEU A 30 11.64 8.17 1.67
C LEU A 30 11.39 8.59 3.11
N ALA A 31 10.51 7.86 3.80
CA ALA A 31 10.22 8.05 5.21
C ALA A 31 9.64 6.76 5.82
N MET A 32 9.97 6.53 7.08
CA MET A 32 9.41 5.47 7.91
C MET A 32 9.18 6.04 9.31
N VAL A 33 7.93 6.37 9.61
CA VAL A 33 7.53 6.96 10.90
C VAL A 33 7.00 5.85 11.79
N ASN A 34 7.42 5.82 13.05
CA ASN A 34 7.19 4.73 13.99
C ASN A 34 7.78 3.41 13.48
N GLN A 35 9.09 3.38 13.36
CA GLN A 35 9.84 2.25 12.81
C GLN A 35 9.58 0.95 13.54
N LYS A 36 9.37 0.98 14.86
CA LYS A 36 9.04 -0.20 15.64
C LYS A 36 7.82 -0.93 15.11
N LEU A 37 6.77 -0.19 14.74
CA LEU A 37 5.55 -0.76 14.16
C LEU A 37 5.74 -1.13 12.69
N ALA A 38 6.42 -0.29 11.91
CA ALA A 38 6.69 -0.54 10.49
C ALA A 38 7.48 -1.83 10.26
N LEU A 39 8.43 -2.12 11.15
CA LEU A 39 9.34 -3.27 11.07
C LEU A 39 8.84 -4.51 11.83
N SER A 40 7.68 -4.42 12.47
CA SER A 40 7.06 -5.55 13.19
C SER A 40 6.62 -6.66 12.23
N SER A 41 6.25 -7.81 12.79
CA SER A 41 5.75 -8.97 12.03
C SER A 41 4.41 -8.73 11.32
N GLY A 42 3.92 -7.49 11.35
CA GLY A 42 2.71 -7.08 10.65
C GLY A 42 1.42 -7.44 11.35
N ALA A 43 0.35 -7.45 10.57
CA ALA A 43 -0.99 -7.76 11.02
C ALA A 43 -1.80 -8.34 9.85
N GLN A 44 -3.03 -8.77 10.16
CA GLN A 44 -3.96 -9.17 9.12
C GLN A 44 -4.13 -8.03 8.10
N PRO A 45 -3.94 -8.30 6.78
CA PRO A 45 -3.99 -7.27 5.76
C PRO A 45 -5.39 -6.70 5.52
N CYS A 46 -6.41 -7.36 6.03
CA CYS A 46 -7.79 -7.01 5.78
C CYS A 46 -8.04 -6.93 4.25
N SER A 47 -8.79 -5.95 3.79
CA SER A 47 -9.13 -5.82 2.38
C SER A 47 -7.98 -5.38 1.45
N THR A 48 -6.80 -5.05 1.98
CA THR A 48 -5.65 -4.77 1.11
C THR A 48 -5.15 -6.01 0.37
N ILE A 49 -5.43 -7.21 0.89
CA ILE A 49 -5.13 -8.48 0.20
C ILE A 49 -5.84 -8.58 -1.16
N LYS A 50 -6.93 -7.85 -1.35
CA LYS A 50 -7.70 -7.86 -2.61
C LYS A 50 -6.89 -7.41 -3.82
N LEU A 51 -5.84 -6.62 -3.64
CA LEU A 51 -4.94 -6.25 -4.73
C LEU A 51 -4.21 -7.47 -5.29
N SER A 52 -3.65 -8.31 -4.43
CA SER A 52 -3.01 -9.57 -4.83
C SER A 52 -3.98 -10.52 -5.51
N VAL A 53 -5.19 -10.66 -4.98
CA VAL A 53 -6.24 -11.53 -5.52
C VAL A 53 -6.73 -11.04 -6.88
N ALA A 54 -6.93 -9.73 -7.05
CA ALA A 54 -7.31 -9.14 -8.33
C ALA A 54 -6.26 -9.42 -9.41
N LEU A 55 -4.98 -9.18 -9.10
CA LEU A 55 -3.88 -9.47 -10.01
C LEU A 55 -3.78 -10.95 -10.35
N ALA A 56 -3.99 -11.84 -9.39
CA ALA A 56 -4.03 -13.29 -9.62
C ALA A 56 -5.14 -13.67 -10.60
N ALA A 57 -6.36 -13.17 -10.39
CA ALA A 57 -7.50 -13.47 -11.26
C ALA A 57 -7.33 -12.89 -12.68
N LEU A 58 -6.76 -11.69 -12.80
CA LEU A 58 -6.41 -11.09 -14.08
C LEU A 58 -5.31 -11.89 -14.80
N SER A 59 -4.27 -12.31 -14.09
CA SER A 59 -3.16 -13.09 -14.62
C SER A 59 -3.60 -14.45 -15.14
N GLU A 60 -4.58 -15.08 -14.46
CA GLU A 60 -5.16 -16.37 -14.88
C GLU A 60 -6.22 -16.23 -15.99
N GLY A 61 -6.51 -15.00 -16.42
CA GLY A 61 -7.54 -14.75 -17.43
C GLY A 61 -8.98 -15.06 -16.98
N LEU A 62 -9.22 -15.16 -15.67
CA LEU A 62 -10.55 -15.42 -15.12
C LEU A 62 -11.49 -14.23 -15.27
N ILE A 63 -10.95 -13.02 -15.27
CA ILE A 63 -11.67 -11.76 -15.40
C ILE A 63 -10.87 -10.75 -16.21
N SER A 64 -11.57 -9.76 -16.76
CA SER A 64 -11.11 -8.41 -17.06
C SER A 64 -11.81 -7.43 -16.13
N LYS A 65 -11.49 -6.14 -16.19
CA LYS A 65 -12.17 -5.14 -15.32
C LYS A 65 -13.68 -5.07 -15.56
N GLU A 66 -14.14 -5.41 -16.75
CA GLU A 66 -15.55 -5.34 -17.15
C GLU A 66 -16.30 -6.66 -16.94
N THR A 67 -15.62 -7.77 -16.69
CA THR A 67 -16.24 -9.09 -16.57
C THR A 67 -17.23 -9.10 -15.40
N PRO A 68 -18.55 -9.37 -15.65
CA PRO A 68 -19.53 -9.46 -14.57
C PRO A 68 -19.38 -10.78 -13.81
N VAL A 69 -19.14 -10.69 -12.51
CA VAL A 69 -19.11 -11.85 -11.61
C VAL A 69 -20.43 -11.92 -10.85
N ALA A 70 -21.08 -13.10 -10.90
CA ALA A 70 -22.33 -13.33 -10.20
C ALA A 70 -22.11 -13.44 -8.68
N LEU A 71 -22.79 -12.61 -7.90
CA LEU A 71 -22.76 -12.61 -6.43
C LEU A 71 -24.07 -13.07 -5.82
N GLY A 72 -25.05 -13.44 -6.65
CA GLY A 72 -26.37 -13.93 -6.28
C GLY A 72 -27.20 -14.17 -7.54
N ARG A 73 -28.50 -14.52 -7.35
CA ARG A 73 -29.35 -14.85 -8.49
C ARG A 73 -29.48 -13.73 -9.52
N ARG A 74 -29.50 -12.47 -9.09
CA ARG A 74 -29.73 -11.29 -9.96
C ARG A 74 -28.67 -10.20 -9.79
N TYR A 75 -27.66 -10.43 -8.96
CA TYR A 75 -26.66 -9.42 -8.66
C TYR A 75 -25.31 -9.81 -9.25
N ARG A 76 -24.76 -8.92 -10.04
CA ARG A 76 -23.45 -9.07 -10.68
C ARG A 76 -22.64 -7.82 -10.43
N MET A 77 -21.33 -7.98 -10.38
CA MET A 77 -20.39 -6.87 -10.15
C MET A 77 -19.13 -7.08 -11.00
N ASN A 78 -18.55 -6.01 -11.48
CA ASN A 78 -17.25 -6.04 -12.14
C ASN A 78 -16.12 -5.67 -11.17
N LEU A 79 -14.86 -5.84 -11.61
CA LEU A 79 -13.67 -5.59 -10.80
C LEU A 79 -13.58 -4.13 -10.33
N THR A 80 -13.85 -3.18 -11.24
CA THR A 80 -13.76 -1.74 -10.92
C THR A 80 -14.65 -1.37 -9.73
N THR A 81 -15.91 -1.76 -9.77
CA THR A 81 -16.86 -1.52 -8.68
C THR A 81 -16.47 -2.28 -7.41
N ALA A 82 -16.04 -3.53 -7.55
CA ALA A 82 -15.66 -4.38 -6.42
C ALA A 82 -14.45 -3.83 -5.67
N LEU A 83 -13.45 -3.31 -6.39
CA LEU A 83 -12.28 -2.65 -5.76
C LEU A 83 -12.66 -1.33 -5.11
N ALA A 84 -13.41 -0.46 -5.82
CA ALA A 84 -13.78 0.86 -5.33
C ALA A 84 -14.57 0.78 -4.02
N HIS A 85 -15.49 -0.18 -3.91
CA HIS A 85 -16.33 -0.39 -2.74
C HIS A 85 -15.83 -1.51 -1.81
N SER A 86 -14.73 -2.15 -2.15
CA SER A 86 -14.14 -3.24 -1.35
C SER A 86 -15.14 -4.37 -1.07
N ASN A 87 -15.80 -4.88 -2.11
CA ASN A 87 -16.84 -5.89 -1.98
C ASN A 87 -16.27 -7.27 -1.63
N ASN A 88 -16.64 -7.79 -0.47
CA ASN A 88 -16.12 -9.07 0.02
C ASN A 88 -16.61 -10.27 -0.80
N ALA A 89 -17.89 -10.30 -1.14
CA ALA A 89 -18.48 -11.42 -1.89
C ALA A 89 -17.83 -11.63 -3.26
N TYR A 90 -17.46 -10.53 -3.92
CA TYR A 90 -16.72 -10.56 -5.20
C TYR A 90 -15.36 -11.27 -5.04
N PHE A 91 -14.57 -10.87 -4.06
CA PHE A 91 -13.23 -11.43 -3.86
C PHE A 91 -13.27 -12.83 -3.24
N GLU A 92 -14.28 -13.17 -2.46
CA GLU A 92 -14.52 -14.56 -2.05
C GLU A 92 -14.81 -15.45 -3.24
N ALA A 93 -15.64 -14.98 -4.19
CA ALA A 93 -15.94 -15.71 -5.41
C ALA A 93 -14.68 -15.92 -6.28
N LEU A 94 -13.82 -14.90 -6.40
CA LEU A 94 -12.55 -15.04 -7.10
C LEU A 94 -11.63 -16.05 -6.40
N GLY A 95 -11.53 -15.97 -5.08
CA GLY A 95 -10.70 -16.89 -4.29
C GLY A 95 -11.13 -18.34 -4.45
N ARG A 96 -12.43 -18.63 -4.40
CA ARG A 96 -12.96 -19.96 -4.64
C ARG A 96 -12.70 -20.48 -6.06
N ARG A 97 -12.75 -19.61 -7.05
CA ARG A 97 -12.42 -19.96 -8.46
C ARG A 97 -10.94 -20.22 -8.67
N LEU A 98 -10.08 -19.41 -8.06
CA LEU A 98 -8.63 -19.57 -8.15
C LEU A 98 -8.16 -20.82 -7.42
N GLY A 99 -8.70 -21.07 -6.22
CA GLY A 99 -8.20 -22.07 -5.30
C GLY A 99 -6.95 -21.62 -4.55
N PHE A 100 -6.67 -22.26 -3.43
CA PHE A 100 -5.58 -21.85 -2.54
C PHE A 100 -4.21 -21.83 -3.22
N GLU A 101 -3.88 -22.85 -3.99
CA GLU A 101 -2.55 -22.96 -4.62
C GLU A 101 -2.22 -21.75 -5.50
N LYS A 102 -3.16 -21.32 -6.34
CA LYS A 102 -2.97 -20.14 -7.19
C LYS A 102 -2.95 -18.84 -6.38
N VAL A 103 -3.85 -18.71 -5.41
CA VAL A 103 -3.88 -17.54 -4.53
C VAL A 103 -2.54 -17.38 -3.80
N ALA A 104 -2.01 -18.47 -3.24
CA ALA A 104 -0.72 -18.48 -2.54
C ALA A 104 0.45 -18.21 -3.50
N TYR A 105 0.45 -18.86 -4.66
CA TYR A 105 1.49 -18.66 -5.68
C TYR A 105 1.64 -17.17 -6.03
N TYR A 106 0.55 -16.50 -6.38
CA TYR A 106 0.61 -15.09 -6.73
C TYR A 106 0.94 -14.18 -5.54
N ALA A 107 0.43 -14.51 -4.35
CA ALA A 107 0.81 -13.77 -3.14
C ALA A 107 2.33 -13.81 -2.90
N HIS A 108 2.96 -14.96 -3.09
CA HIS A 108 4.42 -15.09 -2.99
C HIS A 108 5.15 -14.36 -4.11
N GLU A 109 4.65 -14.42 -5.35
CA GLU A 109 5.21 -13.64 -6.46
C GLU A 109 5.25 -12.14 -6.15
N TYR A 110 4.24 -11.62 -5.46
CA TYR A 110 4.14 -10.21 -5.08
C TYR A 110 4.84 -9.86 -3.76
N GLY A 111 5.58 -10.80 -3.18
CA GLY A 111 6.45 -10.58 -2.02
C GLY A 111 5.86 -10.92 -0.66
N LEU A 112 4.66 -11.50 -0.58
CA LEU A 112 4.12 -11.97 0.69
C LEU A 112 4.84 -13.26 1.13
N GLY A 113 5.05 -13.43 2.43
CA GLY A 113 5.79 -14.56 2.99
C GLY A 113 7.31 -14.43 2.93
N GLU A 114 7.84 -13.30 2.47
CA GLU A 114 9.29 -13.00 2.44
C GLU A 114 9.58 -11.58 2.92
N LEU A 115 10.81 -11.31 3.33
CA LEU A 115 11.22 -9.97 3.72
C LEU A 115 11.13 -9.02 2.52
N ALA A 116 10.57 -7.84 2.74
CA ALA A 116 10.46 -6.81 1.71
C ALA A 116 11.75 -6.02 1.55
N GLY A 117 12.49 -5.84 2.64
CA GLY A 117 13.69 -5.01 2.70
C GLY A 117 14.97 -5.73 2.34
N TYR A 118 15.97 -4.97 1.97
CA TYR A 118 17.36 -5.39 1.84
C TYR A 118 18.17 -4.75 2.96
N ASN A 119 18.74 -5.59 3.84
CA ASN A 119 19.56 -5.15 4.97
C ASN A 119 18.90 -4.06 5.85
N ILE A 120 17.61 -4.17 6.09
CA ILE A 120 16.90 -3.29 7.04
C ILE A 120 16.96 -3.96 8.42
N ALA A 121 17.76 -3.39 9.30
CA ALA A 121 17.92 -3.91 10.65
C ALA A 121 16.58 -3.90 11.42
N GLY A 122 16.23 -5.02 12.02
CA GLY A 122 15.01 -5.16 12.81
C GLY A 122 13.76 -5.47 12.01
N GLU A 123 13.83 -5.57 10.67
CA GLU A 123 12.68 -6.02 9.88
C GLU A 123 12.29 -7.44 10.27
N GLN A 124 11.01 -7.62 10.58
CA GLN A 124 10.42 -8.92 10.90
C GLN A 124 9.60 -9.43 9.72
N LEU A 125 9.51 -10.75 9.61
CA LEU A 125 8.72 -11.40 8.57
C LEU A 125 7.25 -11.45 8.97
N GLY A 126 6.37 -11.16 8.00
CA GLY A 126 4.96 -11.53 8.09
C GLY A 126 4.78 -13.04 7.86
N ALA A 127 3.58 -13.53 8.01
CA ALA A 127 3.25 -14.94 7.84
C ALA A 127 2.26 -15.16 6.70
N TYR A 128 2.53 -16.14 5.87
CA TYR A 128 1.59 -16.64 4.88
C TYR A 128 1.39 -18.16 5.09
N PRO A 129 0.14 -18.64 5.21
CA PRO A 129 -0.10 -20.05 5.54
C PRO A 129 0.27 -20.97 4.39
N GLU A 130 0.72 -22.20 4.71
CA GLU A 130 1.06 -23.22 3.72
C GLU A 130 -0.15 -23.94 3.11
N GLN A 131 -1.31 -23.77 3.72
CA GLN A 131 -2.58 -24.34 3.25
C GLN A 131 -3.74 -23.41 3.61
N ALA A 132 -4.88 -23.59 2.92
CA ALA A 132 -6.06 -22.80 3.18
C ALA A 132 -6.50 -22.94 4.65
N ILE A 133 -7.03 -21.85 5.21
CA ILE A 133 -7.73 -21.94 6.49
C ILE A 133 -8.95 -22.88 6.37
N PRO A 134 -9.39 -23.53 7.47
CA PRO A 134 -10.53 -24.44 7.43
C PRO A 134 -11.79 -23.80 6.85
N GLU A 135 -12.55 -24.55 6.08
CA GLU A 135 -13.82 -24.08 5.48
C GLU A 135 -14.81 -23.54 6.52
N LYS A 136 -14.84 -24.13 7.72
CA LYS A 136 -15.64 -23.62 8.83
C LYS A 136 -15.27 -22.20 9.29
N LEU A 137 -14.04 -21.75 8.96
CA LEU A 137 -13.55 -20.39 9.22
C LEU A 137 -13.63 -19.50 7.98
N GLY A 138 -14.19 -20.01 6.89
CA GLY A 138 -14.40 -19.28 5.65
C GLY A 138 -13.48 -19.66 4.48
N GLY A 139 -12.54 -20.59 4.71
CA GLY A 139 -11.69 -21.15 3.67
C GLY A 139 -10.92 -20.11 2.85
N VAL A 140 -10.56 -20.46 1.62
CA VAL A 140 -9.83 -19.58 0.71
C VAL A 140 -10.62 -18.30 0.38
N GLY A 141 -11.95 -18.35 0.41
CA GLY A 141 -12.78 -17.16 0.15
C GLY A 141 -12.47 -16.04 1.16
N LYS A 142 -12.44 -16.37 2.44
CA LYS A 142 -12.17 -15.37 3.49
C LYS A 142 -10.72 -14.92 3.52
N MET A 143 -9.79 -15.79 3.13
CA MET A 143 -8.40 -15.40 2.88
C MET A 143 -8.30 -14.31 1.80
N CYS A 144 -9.13 -14.39 0.76
CA CYS A 144 -9.12 -13.46 -0.37
C CYS A 144 -9.91 -12.16 -0.13
N SER A 145 -10.84 -12.15 0.82
CA SER A 145 -11.63 -10.94 1.13
C SER A 145 -11.09 -10.15 2.32
N PHE A 146 -10.60 -10.83 3.35
CA PHE A 146 -10.12 -10.23 4.59
C PHE A 146 -8.65 -10.49 4.91
N GLY A 147 -7.97 -11.35 4.15
CA GLY A 147 -6.63 -11.79 4.50
C GLY A 147 -6.59 -12.66 5.75
N GLU A 148 -7.67 -13.38 6.04
CA GLU A 148 -7.74 -14.27 7.20
C GLU A 148 -6.59 -15.29 7.17
N GLY A 149 -5.91 -15.48 8.27
CA GLY A 149 -4.75 -16.38 8.38
C GLY A 149 -3.44 -15.80 7.85
N VAL A 150 -3.45 -14.61 7.25
CA VAL A 150 -2.25 -13.93 6.73
C VAL A 150 -1.82 -12.83 7.70
N SER A 151 -0.53 -12.70 7.91
CA SER A 151 0.08 -11.53 8.53
C SER A 151 0.98 -10.84 7.51
N MET A 152 0.68 -9.59 7.20
CA MET A 152 1.41 -8.78 6.22
C MET A 152 2.04 -7.57 6.91
N THR A 153 3.27 -7.25 6.55
CA THR A 153 3.96 -6.06 7.08
C THR A 153 3.67 -4.82 6.23
N PRO A 154 3.78 -3.61 6.80
CA PRO A 154 3.69 -2.37 6.01
C PRO A 154 4.71 -2.32 4.87
N LEU A 155 5.91 -2.86 5.06
CA LEU A 155 6.94 -2.92 4.03
C LEU A 155 6.55 -3.86 2.89
N GLN A 156 5.99 -5.03 3.19
CA GLN A 156 5.50 -5.96 2.16
C GLN A 156 4.40 -5.32 1.31
N LEU A 157 3.45 -4.64 1.93
CA LEU A 157 2.41 -3.91 1.20
C LEU A 157 2.98 -2.77 0.36
N GLY A 158 3.93 -2.01 0.92
CA GLY A 158 4.64 -0.95 0.21
C GLY A 158 5.39 -1.46 -1.02
N ALA A 159 6.07 -2.58 -0.92
CA ALA A 159 6.78 -3.21 -2.04
C ALA A 159 5.81 -3.68 -3.14
N MET A 160 4.71 -4.33 -2.76
CA MET A 160 3.69 -4.79 -3.71
C MET A 160 3.03 -3.62 -4.45
N VAL A 161 2.61 -2.59 -3.73
CA VAL A 161 1.98 -1.40 -4.33
C VAL A 161 2.98 -0.61 -5.18
N SER A 162 4.25 -0.58 -4.79
CA SER A 162 5.32 -0.01 -5.61
C SER A 162 5.49 -0.74 -6.94
N ALA A 163 5.41 -2.07 -6.96
CA ALA A 163 5.43 -2.85 -8.20
C ALA A 163 4.23 -2.55 -9.09
N ILE A 164 3.04 -2.35 -8.53
CA ILE A 164 1.86 -1.90 -9.29
C ILE A 164 2.11 -0.50 -9.88
N ALA A 165 2.61 0.43 -9.06
CA ALA A 165 2.84 1.81 -9.47
C ALA A 165 3.90 1.95 -10.57
N ASN A 166 4.94 1.10 -10.57
CA ASN A 166 6.06 1.21 -11.51
C ASN A 166 5.95 0.35 -12.77
N GLY A 167 4.90 -0.47 -12.89
CA GLY A 167 4.69 -1.31 -14.08
C GLY A 167 5.15 -2.75 -13.96
N GLY A 168 5.52 -3.23 -12.76
CA GLY A 168 5.78 -4.64 -12.50
C GLY A 168 7.14 -4.99 -11.93
N THR A 169 7.99 -4.03 -11.62
CA THR A 169 9.28 -4.31 -10.98
C THR A 169 9.12 -4.37 -9.47
N LEU A 170 9.32 -5.54 -8.88
CA LEU A 170 9.36 -5.70 -7.44
C LEU A 170 10.79 -5.45 -6.95
N TYR A 171 10.99 -4.29 -6.31
CA TYR A 171 12.27 -3.94 -5.70
C TYR A 171 12.36 -4.46 -4.27
N TYR A 172 13.58 -4.79 -3.84
CA TYR A 172 13.88 -4.76 -2.42
C TYR A 172 13.76 -3.32 -1.92
N LEU A 173 13.06 -3.14 -0.80
CA LEU A 173 13.03 -1.83 -0.14
C LEU A 173 14.36 -1.59 0.58
N GLN A 174 14.88 -0.37 0.49
CA GLN A 174 16.10 0.04 1.14
C GLN A 174 15.88 1.36 1.86
N HIS A 175 16.47 1.48 3.04
CA HIS A 175 16.28 2.66 3.90
C HIS A 175 17.60 3.39 4.14
N PRO A 176 18.10 4.16 3.16
CA PRO A 176 19.28 5.00 3.37
C PRO A 176 18.94 6.13 4.33
N THR A 177 19.71 6.26 5.41
CA THR A 177 19.46 7.23 6.48
C THR A 177 20.53 8.34 6.54
N LYS A 178 21.65 8.15 5.85
CA LYS A 178 22.75 9.10 5.78
C LYS A 178 22.83 9.71 4.38
N PRO A 179 23.30 10.97 4.25
CA PRO A 179 23.47 11.61 2.95
C PRO A 179 24.32 10.80 1.98
N GLU A 180 25.40 10.18 2.45
CA GLU A 180 26.29 9.34 1.65
C GLU A 180 25.54 8.13 1.08
N ASP A 181 24.75 7.45 1.92
CA ASP A 181 23.97 6.27 1.51
C ASP A 181 22.90 6.64 0.46
N VAL A 182 22.39 7.88 0.50
CA VAL A 182 21.45 8.37 -0.51
C VAL A 182 22.17 8.72 -1.81
N ALA A 183 23.34 9.35 -1.73
CA ALA A 183 24.15 9.71 -2.90
C ALA A 183 24.64 8.47 -3.66
N ASP A 184 25.01 7.42 -2.93
CA ASP A 184 25.49 6.14 -3.48
C ASP A 184 24.38 5.10 -3.69
N PHE A 185 23.11 5.50 -3.55
CA PHE A 185 21.99 4.58 -3.61
C PHE A 185 21.88 3.86 -4.96
N GLN A 186 21.77 2.54 -4.89
CA GLN A 186 21.54 1.69 -6.06
C GLN A 186 20.26 0.86 -5.86
N PRO A 187 19.30 0.94 -6.79
CA PRO A 187 18.11 0.08 -6.77
C PRO A 187 18.49 -1.40 -6.82
N ARG A 188 17.75 -2.24 -6.10
CA ARG A 188 17.93 -3.68 -6.12
C ARG A 188 16.62 -4.35 -6.51
N VAL A 189 16.60 -4.95 -7.69
CA VAL A 189 15.44 -5.69 -8.18
C VAL A 189 15.37 -7.05 -7.48
N LYS A 190 14.22 -7.36 -6.88
CA LYS A 190 13.93 -8.68 -6.33
C LYS A 190 13.43 -9.62 -7.43
N ARG A 191 12.42 -9.18 -8.19
CA ARG A 191 11.93 -9.91 -9.35
C ARG A 191 11.16 -8.99 -10.30
N GLN A 192 11.11 -9.40 -11.55
CA GLN A 192 10.27 -8.74 -12.55
C GLN A 192 8.94 -9.48 -12.64
N LEU A 193 7.84 -8.76 -12.44
CA LEU A 193 6.48 -9.31 -12.50
C LEU A 193 5.88 -9.03 -13.87
N ASP A 194 5.16 -10.01 -14.42
CA ASP A 194 4.46 -9.87 -15.68
C ASP A 194 3.03 -9.31 -15.46
N ILE A 195 2.95 -8.11 -14.92
CA ILE A 195 1.68 -7.44 -14.57
C ILE A 195 1.43 -6.14 -15.33
N ALA A 196 2.37 -5.66 -16.12
CA ALA A 196 2.22 -4.38 -16.83
C ALA A 196 0.91 -4.27 -17.63
N PRO A 197 0.47 -5.29 -18.40
CA PRO A 197 -0.80 -5.25 -19.12
C PRO A 197 -2.03 -5.27 -18.21
N LEU A 198 -1.87 -5.68 -16.95
CA LEU A 198 -2.96 -5.83 -15.99
C LEU A 198 -3.21 -4.55 -15.17
N ILE A 199 -2.25 -3.65 -15.14
CA ILE A 199 -2.35 -2.42 -14.34
C ILE A 199 -3.52 -1.53 -14.80
N PRO A 200 -3.76 -1.30 -16.10
CA PRO A 200 -4.95 -0.58 -16.54
C PRO A 200 -6.28 -1.21 -16.09
N GLU A 201 -6.32 -2.55 -15.98
CA GLU A 201 -7.49 -3.28 -15.48
C GLU A 201 -7.75 -3.03 -13.98
N LEU A 202 -6.69 -2.75 -13.22
CA LEU A 202 -6.75 -2.50 -11.77
C LEU A 202 -6.98 -1.01 -11.45
N SER A 203 -6.45 -0.12 -12.27
CA SER A 203 -6.32 1.32 -11.98
C SER A 203 -7.67 2.01 -11.78
N ASP A 204 -8.67 1.69 -12.59
CA ASP A 204 -10.01 2.33 -12.47
C ASP A 204 -10.65 2.04 -11.11
N GLY A 205 -10.49 0.83 -10.59
CA GLY A 205 -11.01 0.45 -9.28
C GLY A 205 -10.24 1.12 -8.13
N MET A 206 -8.94 1.23 -8.24
CA MET A 206 -8.10 1.91 -7.25
C MET A 206 -8.34 3.44 -7.25
N SER A 207 -8.49 4.04 -8.42
CA SER A 207 -8.90 5.44 -8.56
C SER A 207 -10.32 5.66 -8.00
N GLY A 208 -11.25 4.77 -8.34
CA GLY A 208 -12.62 4.78 -7.84
C GLY A 208 -12.71 4.73 -6.32
N ALA A 209 -11.85 3.96 -5.65
CA ALA A 209 -11.80 3.89 -4.20
C ALA A 209 -11.60 5.28 -3.56
N VAL A 210 -10.75 6.10 -4.14
CA VAL A 210 -10.46 7.46 -3.68
C VAL A 210 -11.53 8.46 -4.13
N ARG A 211 -12.01 8.34 -5.35
CA ARG A 211 -12.96 9.31 -5.93
C ARG A 211 -14.35 9.23 -5.30
N PHE A 212 -14.86 8.04 -5.07
CA PHE A 212 -16.23 7.83 -4.56
C PHE A 212 -16.39 6.63 -3.62
N GLY A 213 -15.35 5.80 -3.49
CA GLY A 213 -15.39 4.54 -2.73
C GLY A 213 -14.95 4.68 -1.28
N THR A 214 -14.29 3.63 -0.79
CA THR A 214 -13.94 3.46 0.63
C THR A 214 -12.87 4.44 1.11
N ALA A 215 -12.08 5.02 0.22
CA ALA A 215 -11.01 5.95 0.53
C ALA A 215 -11.35 7.42 0.22
N ARG A 216 -12.62 7.75 -0.02
CA ARG A 216 -13.06 9.12 -0.36
C ARG A 216 -12.71 10.18 0.68
N SER A 217 -12.46 9.78 1.92
CA SER A 217 -12.01 10.67 3.00
C SER A 217 -10.66 11.33 2.72
N LEU A 218 -9.82 10.74 1.86
CA LEU A 218 -8.58 11.37 1.39
C LEU A 218 -8.86 12.73 0.74
N ARG A 219 -9.92 12.81 -0.05
CA ARG A 219 -10.29 13.99 -0.82
C ARG A 219 -10.75 15.19 0.03
N LEU A 220 -11.00 14.99 1.31
CA LEU A 220 -11.25 16.09 2.25
C LEU A 220 -10.00 16.98 2.41
N ASN A 221 -8.82 16.43 2.13
CA ASN A 221 -7.56 17.12 2.31
C ASN A 221 -6.77 17.34 1.01
N PHE A 222 -6.98 16.51 -0.02
CA PHE A 222 -6.15 16.56 -1.23
C PHE A 222 -6.93 16.17 -2.48
N ASN A 223 -6.87 17.01 -3.53
CA ASN A 223 -7.58 16.81 -4.80
C ASN A 223 -6.75 17.19 -6.03
N GLU A 224 -5.53 17.68 -5.85
CA GLU A 224 -4.71 18.26 -6.92
C GLU A 224 -4.12 17.23 -7.85
N GLU A 225 -3.82 16.04 -7.33
CA GLU A 225 -3.27 14.93 -8.11
C GLU A 225 -4.16 13.70 -8.02
N GLU A 226 -4.12 12.85 -9.04
CA GLU A 226 -4.82 11.57 -9.00
C GLU A 226 -4.13 10.62 -8.03
N ILE A 227 -4.88 10.14 -7.05
CA ILE A 227 -4.44 9.13 -6.09
C ILE A 227 -5.20 7.84 -6.35
N LEU A 228 -4.46 6.76 -6.44
CA LEU A 228 -5.00 5.41 -6.54
C LEU A 228 -4.69 4.66 -5.25
N GLY A 229 -5.62 3.89 -4.72
CA GLY A 229 -5.38 3.22 -3.46
C GLY A 229 -6.37 2.14 -3.10
N LYS A 230 -6.07 1.49 -1.97
CA LYS A 230 -6.92 0.45 -1.38
C LYS A 230 -6.90 0.55 0.14
N THR A 231 -8.09 0.57 0.72
CA THR A 231 -8.29 0.51 2.18
C THR A 231 -8.39 -0.93 2.68
N GLY A 232 -8.11 -1.10 3.95
CA GLY A 232 -8.41 -2.31 4.70
C GLY A 232 -8.90 -1.97 6.10
N THR A 233 -9.93 -2.66 6.56
CA THR A 233 -10.47 -2.54 7.91
C THR A 233 -10.85 -3.92 8.41
N CYS A 234 -10.32 -4.32 9.53
CA CYS A 234 -10.73 -5.55 10.23
C CYS A 234 -10.31 -5.49 11.71
N SER A 235 -10.64 -6.54 12.45
CA SER A 235 -10.24 -6.71 13.83
C SER A 235 -9.79 -8.13 14.07
N HIS A 236 -8.78 -8.29 14.90
CA HIS A 236 -8.30 -9.60 15.35
C HIS A 236 -7.99 -9.52 16.84
N GLU A 237 -8.53 -10.47 17.62
CA GLU A 237 -8.33 -10.54 19.07
C GLU A 237 -8.55 -9.20 19.80
N GLY A 238 -9.63 -8.49 19.42
CA GLY A 238 -10.00 -7.21 20.03
C GLY A 238 -9.21 -6.00 19.54
N THR A 239 -8.15 -6.18 18.78
CA THR A 239 -7.40 -5.08 18.16
C THR A 239 -7.98 -4.76 16.79
N ARG A 240 -8.24 -3.47 16.54
CA ARG A 240 -8.68 -2.99 15.22
C ARG A 240 -7.49 -2.62 14.36
N TYR A 241 -7.63 -2.88 13.06
CA TYR A 241 -6.65 -2.51 12.05
C TYR A 241 -7.28 -1.60 11.00
N GLY A 242 -6.55 -0.56 10.64
CA GLY A 242 -6.87 0.33 9.54
C GLY A 242 -5.69 0.46 8.61
N TRP A 243 -5.86 0.08 7.35
CA TRP A 243 -4.84 0.14 6.32
C TRP A 243 -5.26 1.08 5.20
N PHE A 244 -4.33 1.81 4.67
CA PHE A 244 -4.45 2.43 3.36
C PHE A 244 -3.12 2.42 2.65
N ALA A 245 -3.09 1.80 1.48
CA ALA A 245 -1.95 1.84 0.58
C ALA A 245 -2.34 2.56 -0.69
N SER A 246 -1.50 3.48 -1.14
CA SER A 246 -1.80 4.34 -2.27
C SER A 246 -0.56 4.80 -3.01
N TYR A 247 -0.76 5.28 -4.22
CA TYR A 247 0.27 6.01 -4.95
C TYR A 247 -0.31 7.22 -5.68
N ALA A 248 0.51 8.27 -5.77
CA ALA A 248 0.26 9.42 -6.61
C ALA A 248 0.85 9.16 -8.01
N ASN A 249 0.02 9.28 -9.03
CA ASN A 249 0.44 9.11 -10.42
C ASN A 249 0.74 10.47 -11.04
N THR A 250 1.92 11.01 -10.76
CA THR A 250 2.34 12.33 -11.23
C THR A 250 3.32 12.24 -12.39
N SER A 251 3.45 13.34 -13.16
CA SER A 251 4.37 13.42 -14.31
C SER A 251 5.85 13.40 -13.92
N ILE A 252 6.20 13.73 -12.68
CA ILE A 252 7.57 13.88 -12.21
C ILE A 252 8.06 12.66 -11.46
N GLY A 253 7.17 11.80 -11.07
CA GLY A 253 7.46 10.59 -10.33
C GLY A 253 6.28 10.17 -9.49
N ARG A 254 6.28 8.90 -9.18
CA ARG A 254 5.26 8.30 -8.33
C ARG A 254 5.79 8.19 -6.93
N VAL A 255 4.94 8.36 -5.95
CA VAL A 255 5.24 8.08 -4.55
C VAL A 255 4.19 7.14 -4.01
N VAL A 256 4.63 6.13 -3.28
CA VAL A 256 3.76 5.18 -2.58
C VAL A 256 3.71 5.54 -1.11
N LEU A 257 2.50 5.60 -0.56
CA LEU A 257 2.27 5.74 0.88
C LEU A 257 1.53 4.52 1.41
N VAL A 258 2.04 3.96 2.50
CA VAL A 258 1.34 2.99 3.33
C VAL A 258 1.09 3.62 4.69
N VAL A 259 -0.19 3.72 5.06
CA VAL A 259 -0.62 4.11 6.41
C VAL A 259 -1.24 2.90 7.07
N PHE A 260 -0.69 2.49 8.20
CA PHE A 260 -1.20 1.40 9.01
C PHE A 260 -1.50 1.88 10.42
N LEU A 261 -2.71 1.66 10.87
CA LEU A 261 -3.21 2.03 12.20
C LEU A 261 -3.62 0.77 12.95
N GLN A 262 -3.34 0.71 14.25
CA GLN A 262 -3.83 -0.35 15.12
C GLN A 262 -4.28 0.19 16.47
N GLY A 263 -5.28 -0.45 17.08
CA GLY A 263 -5.76 -0.07 18.39
C GLY A 263 -7.27 0.01 18.51
N GLY A 264 -7.74 1.00 19.28
CA GLY A 264 -9.17 1.28 19.46
C GLY A 264 -9.74 2.22 18.39
N ARG A 265 -10.94 2.77 18.62
CA ARG A 265 -11.54 3.77 17.72
C ARG A 265 -10.74 5.08 17.78
N PRO A 266 -10.56 5.82 16.67
CA PRO A 266 -11.15 5.62 15.33
C PRO A 266 -10.23 4.87 14.34
N THR A 267 -9.75 3.68 14.67
CA THR A 267 -8.86 2.88 13.82
C THR A 267 -9.65 2.13 12.75
N PHE A 268 -9.54 2.57 11.50
CA PHE A 268 -10.17 1.93 10.33
C PHE A 268 -9.59 2.50 9.01
N GLY A 269 -9.86 1.84 7.90
CA GLY A 269 -9.31 2.18 6.59
C GLY A 269 -9.57 3.61 6.12
N PRO A 270 -10.81 4.13 6.19
CA PRO A 270 -11.10 5.54 5.85
C PRO A 270 -10.31 6.55 6.67
N LYS A 271 -9.98 6.27 7.93
CA LYS A 271 -9.11 7.12 8.74
C LYS A 271 -7.66 7.10 8.24
N ALA A 272 -7.17 5.94 7.86
CA ALA A 272 -5.85 5.82 7.24
C ALA A 272 -5.79 6.58 5.91
N ALA A 273 -6.85 6.55 5.11
CA ALA A 273 -6.96 7.31 3.87
C ALA A 273 -7.02 8.83 4.12
N GLU A 274 -7.70 9.28 5.15
CA GLU A 274 -7.73 10.70 5.58
C GLU A 274 -6.32 11.18 5.95
N ILE A 275 -5.58 10.39 6.71
CA ILE A 275 -4.18 10.68 7.07
C ILE A 275 -3.30 10.78 5.83
N ALA A 276 -3.43 9.84 4.89
CA ALA A 276 -2.71 9.90 3.63
C ALA A 276 -3.03 11.19 2.85
N GLY A 277 -4.28 11.62 2.84
CA GLY A 277 -4.68 12.89 2.22
C GLY A 277 -3.96 14.10 2.82
N ARG A 278 -3.79 14.13 4.13
CA ARG A 278 -3.02 15.18 4.82
C ARG A 278 -1.53 15.13 4.46
N ILE A 279 -0.97 13.93 4.31
CA ILE A 279 0.43 13.77 3.88
C ILE A 279 0.60 14.30 2.46
N TYR A 280 -0.25 13.89 1.52
CA TYR A 280 -0.21 14.39 0.14
C TYR A 280 -0.39 15.91 0.06
N ARG A 281 -1.30 16.48 0.86
CA ARG A 281 -1.49 17.93 0.97
C ARG A 281 -0.20 18.63 1.40
N ASN A 282 0.42 18.16 2.46
CA ASN A 282 1.66 18.75 2.97
C ASN A 282 2.80 18.63 1.96
N MET A 283 2.93 17.47 1.32
CA MET A 283 3.95 17.25 0.27
C MET A 283 3.74 18.20 -0.92
N TYR A 284 2.49 18.39 -1.33
CA TYR A 284 2.14 19.30 -2.43
C TYR A 284 2.46 20.75 -2.07
N ASP A 285 2.10 21.21 -0.89
CA ASP A 285 2.35 22.57 -0.40
C ASP A 285 3.85 22.87 -0.26
N HIS A 286 4.68 21.84 -0.11
CA HIS A 286 6.15 21.94 -0.09
C HIS A 286 6.81 21.59 -1.45
N ASN A 287 6.07 21.66 -2.53
CA ASN A 287 6.54 21.46 -3.90
C ASN A 287 7.15 20.06 -4.21
N PHE A 288 6.85 19.04 -3.40
CA PHE A 288 7.38 17.69 -3.61
C PHE A 288 7.03 17.14 -5.00
N PHE A 289 5.81 17.40 -5.49
CA PHE A 289 5.35 16.92 -6.80
C PHE A 289 5.95 17.70 -7.99
N ILE A 290 6.66 18.78 -7.74
CA ILE A 290 7.38 19.55 -8.74
C ILE A 290 8.88 19.22 -8.70
N ALA A 291 9.46 19.20 -7.50
CA ALA A 291 10.89 19.01 -7.29
C ALA A 291 11.30 17.54 -7.18
N GLY A 292 10.35 16.65 -6.86
CA GLY A 292 10.64 15.26 -6.54
C GLY A 292 11.29 15.09 -5.17
N PRO A 293 11.68 13.84 -4.80
CA PRO A 293 12.32 13.58 -3.52
C PRO A 293 13.69 14.23 -3.43
N GLY A 294 13.88 15.02 -2.38
CA GLY A 294 15.13 15.68 -2.08
C GLY A 294 16.17 14.76 -1.44
N LEU A 295 17.41 15.24 -1.44
CA LEU A 295 18.45 14.70 -0.56
C LEU A 295 18.13 15.08 0.89
N PRO A 296 18.51 14.27 1.89
CA PRO A 296 18.46 14.70 3.29
C PRO A 296 19.27 16.00 3.41
N SER A 297 18.63 17.08 3.83
CA SER A 297 19.36 18.36 3.96
C SER A 297 20.10 18.38 5.27
N ASP A 298 21.43 18.33 5.22
CA ASP A 298 22.33 18.67 6.33
C ASP A 298 22.61 20.17 6.41
N THR A 299 21.77 21.02 5.86
CA THR A 299 22.01 22.47 5.96
C THR A 299 20.76 23.21 6.38
N ALA A 300 20.63 23.42 7.68
CA ALA A 300 20.12 24.68 8.15
C ALA A 300 21.12 25.75 7.69
N THR A 301 20.95 26.32 6.51
CA THR A 301 21.63 27.54 6.11
C THR A 301 21.15 28.62 7.06
N VAL A 302 21.98 28.89 8.06
CA VAL A 302 21.89 30.11 8.84
C VAL A 302 22.07 31.26 7.85
N ASN A 303 20.96 31.91 7.52
CA ASN A 303 21.03 33.20 6.84
C ASN A 303 21.70 34.19 7.79
N THR A 304 23.01 34.34 7.68
CA THR A 304 23.71 35.47 8.25
C THR A 304 23.32 36.71 7.45
N VAL A 305 22.39 37.47 8.02
CA VAL A 305 22.14 38.83 7.56
C VAL A 305 23.45 39.60 7.79
N SER A 306 24.19 39.85 6.72
CA SER A 306 25.30 40.79 6.72
C SER A 306 24.74 42.20 6.86
N THR A 307 24.79 42.72 8.08
CA THR A 307 24.72 44.16 8.30
C THR A 307 26.11 44.72 8.10
N THR A 308 26.34 45.37 6.97
CA THR A 308 27.51 46.21 6.76
C THR A 308 27.13 47.66 7.09
N PRO A 309 28.04 48.46 7.74
CA PRO A 309 27.79 49.77 8.27
C PRO A 309 27.60 50.87 7.21
#